data_433ad3f60ef1fda649c7ab8ac936a900
#
_entry.id   433ad3f60ef1fda649c7ab8ac936a900
#
_cell.length_a   1.000
_cell.length_b   1.000
_cell.length_c   1.000
_cell.angle_alpha   90.00
_cell.angle_beta   90.00
_cell.angle_gamma   90.00
#
_symmetry.space_group_name_H-M   'P 1'
#
loop_
_entity.id
_entity.type
_entity.pdbx_description
1 polymer ?
#
loop_
_entity_poly.entity_id
_entity_poly.type
_entity_poly.pdbx_seq_one_letter_code
_entity_poly.pdbx_strand_id
1 'polypeptide(L)'
;MDHSCLSDAVWQLDLRRETGQVTATLRETRLPRPTRVEYPRNPFSLADEWQRKAALLVAAEGTDPFGYAVVSEQGAATVAWVTDIVVVPDQRRRGIGSALLLAAEEWARKRGSRMMIFEMQAKNQPSVRLAQKLGFEFCGYNDHYYANQDVALFFGRTLR
;
A
#
# COMPACT_ATOMS: atom_id res chain seq x y z
N MET A 1 18.22 -0.36 -0.48
CA MET A 1 17.11 -1.32 -0.77
C MET A 1 16.39 -0.85 -2.03
N ASP A 2 16.11 -1.70 -3.00
CA ASP A 2 15.32 -1.36 -4.18
C ASP A 2 13.83 -1.35 -3.83
N HIS A 3 13.19 -0.20 -3.96
CA HIS A 3 11.78 0.04 -3.63
C HIS A 3 10.86 -0.11 -4.84
N SER A 4 11.41 -0.28 -6.04
CA SER A 4 10.62 -0.47 -7.26
C SER A 4 9.99 -1.85 -7.32
N CYS A 5 8.98 -2.02 -8.17
CA CYS A 5 8.40 -3.32 -8.47
C CYS A 5 8.19 -3.51 -9.97
N LEU A 6 8.01 -4.76 -10.40
CA LEU A 6 7.54 -5.08 -11.75
C LEU A 6 6.03 -5.29 -11.70
N SER A 7 5.32 -4.62 -12.59
CA SER A 7 3.87 -4.70 -12.70
C SER A 7 3.45 -5.16 -14.09
N ASP A 8 2.55 -6.12 -14.17
CA ASP A 8 1.99 -6.67 -15.40
C ASP A 8 0.59 -6.12 -15.72
N ALA A 9 0.05 -5.28 -14.85
CA ALA A 9 -1.22 -4.60 -15.04
C ALA A 9 -1.22 -3.24 -14.32
N VAL A 10 -2.11 -2.37 -14.76
CA VAL A 10 -2.38 -1.08 -14.13
C VAL A 10 -3.87 -0.90 -13.95
N TRP A 11 -4.27 -0.19 -12.91
CA TRP A 11 -5.65 0.22 -12.70
C TRP A 11 -5.84 1.61 -13.28
N GLN A 12 -6.72 1.74 -14.28
CA GLN A 12 -7.05 3.00 -14.93
C GLN A 12 -8.30 3.60 -14.32
N LEU A 13 -8.22 4.88 -13.98
CA LEU A 13 -9.32 5.67 -13.46
C LEU A 13 -9.99 6.43 -14.59
N ASP A 14 -11.30 6.25 -14.73
CA ASP A 14 -12.18 7.08 -15.57
C ASP A 14 -13.17 7.83 -14.67
N LEU A 15 -13.12 9.15 -14.72
CA LEU A 15 -14.00 10.03 -13.97
C LEU A 15 -14.98 10.73 -14.91
N ARG A 16 -16.28 10.55 -14.66
CA ARG A 16 -17.36 11.27 -15.34
C ARG A 16 -18.06 12.19 -14.37
N ARG A 17 -18.14 13.46 -14.73
CA ARG A 17 -18.82 14.49 -13.94
C ARG A 17 -20.02 15.00 -14.72
N GLU A 18 -21.17 14.91 -14.09
CA GLU A 18 -22.46 15.45 -14.58
C GLU A 18 -23.09 16.28 -13.47
N THR A 19 -24.11 17.08 -13.79
CA THR A 19 -24.83 17.84 -12.77
C THR A 19 -25.44 16.90 -11.72
N GLY A 20 -25.00 17.03 -10.47
CA GLY A 20 -25.49 16.20 -9.37
C GLY A 20 -24.96 14.76 -9.33
N GLN A 21 -23.99 14.40 -10.21
CA GLN A 21 -23.47 13.04 -10.27
C GLN A 21 -21.98 13.03 -10.62
N VAL A 22 -21.22 12.21 -9.90
CA VAL A 22 -19.84 11.84 -10.23
C VAL A 22 -19.76 10.33 -10.31
N THR A 23 -19.24 9.81 -11.41
CA THR A 23 -19.01 8.38 -11.59
C THR A 23 -17.52 8.13 -11.73
N ALA A 24 -16.98 7.27 -10.86
CA ALA A 24 -15.60 6.80 -10.93
C ALA A 24 -15.59 5.33 -11.33
N THR A 25 -14.88 5.01 -12.38
CA THR A 25 -14.67 3.64 -12.83
C THR A 25 -13.19 3.33 -12.75
N LEU A 26 -12.84 2.28 -12.02
CA LEU A 26 -11.48 1.75 -11.94
C LEU A 26 -11.45 0.40 -12.62
N ARG A 27 -10.57 0.26 -13.59
CA ARG A 27 -10.51 -0.93 -14.44
C ARG A 27 -9.09 -1.45 -14.53
N GLU A 28 -8.90 -2.74 -14.20
CA GLU A 28 -7.63 -3.42 -14.40
C GLU A 28 -7.36 -3.57 -15.90
N THR A 29 -6.20 -3.10 -16.34
CA THR A 29 -5.74 -3.21 -17.71
C THR A 29 -4.40 -3.95 -17.72
N ARG A 30 -4.36 -5.09 -18.38
CA ARG A 30 -3.15 -5.89 -18.53
C ARG A 30 -2.16 -5.18 -19.45
N LEU A 31 -0.89 -5.16 -19.05
CA LEU A 31 0.18 -4.59 -19.87
C LEU A 31 0.71 -5.64 -20.87
N PRO A 32 1.15 -5.22 -22.06
CA PRO A 32 1.76 -6.13 -23.05
C PRO A 32 3.02 -6.84 -22.51
N ARG A 33 3.74 -6.17 -21.62
CA ARG A 33 4.92 -6.68 -20.91
C ARG A 33 4.99 -6.06 -19.53
N PRO A 34 5.60 -6.76 -18.55
CA PRO A 34 5.82 -6.16 -17.24
C PRO A 34 6.63 -4.88 -17.34
N THR A 35 6.21 -3.87 -16.58
CA THR A 35 6.84 -2.55 -16.54
C THR A 35 7.33 -2.27 -15.13
N ARG A 36 8.51 -1.65 -15.02
CA ARG A 36 9.04 -1.19 -13.75
C ARG A 36 8.22 0.00 -13.24
N VAL A 37 7.77 -0.12 -12.01
CA VAL A 37 7.07 0.94 -11.28
C VAL A 37 7.99 1.48 -10.21
N GLU A 38 8.32 2.75 -10.30
CA GLU A 38 9.19 3.42 -9.34
C GLU A 38 8.42 3.72 -8.05
N TYR A 39 9.15 3.71 -6.95
CA TYR A 39 8.61 4.07 -5.64
C TYR A 39 8.17 5.55 -5.66
N PRO A 40 6.94 5.86 -5.21
CA PRO A 40 6.38 7.19 -5.44
C PRO A 40 6.84 8.24 -4.43
N ARG A 41 7.61 7.85 -3.42
CA ARG A 41 8.15 8.73 -2.36
C ARG A 41 9.67 8.73 -2.39
N ASN A 42 10.27 9.65 -1.63
CA ASN A 42 11.71 9.61 -1.39
C ASN A 42 12.03 8.46 -0.41
N PRO A 43 12.78 7.42 -0.83
CA PRO A 43 13.08 6.30 0.05
C PRO A 43 13.99 6.68 1.23
N PHE A 44 14.70 7.80 1.15
CA PHE A 44 15.57 8.29 2.23
C PHE A 44 14.81 9.04 3.31
N SER A 45 13.61 9.55 3.04
CA SER A 45 12.81 10.28 4.03
C SER A 45 12.43 9.44 5.24
N LEU A 46 12.33 8.12 5.08
CA LEU A 46 12.02 7.21 6.18
C LEU A 46 13.09 7.27 7.28
N ALA A 47 14.36 7.43 6.93
CA ALA A 47 15.45 7.53 7.90
C ALA A 47 15.28 8.74 8.85
N ASP A 48 14.69 9.82 8.33
CA ASP A 48 14.48 11.06 9.09
C ASP A 48 13.10 11.09 9.78
N GLU A 49 12.14 10.34 9.27
CA GLU A 49 10.73 10.46 9.67
C GLU A 49 10.17 9.25 10.43
N TRP A 50 10.91 8.13 10.51
CA TRP A 50 10.36 6.89 11.07
C TRP A 50 9.84 7.04 12.50
N GLN A 51 10.44 7.93 13.31
CA GLN A 51 10.00 8.20 14.68
C GLN A 51 8.63 8.88 14.76
N ARG A 52 8.18 9.51 13.66
CA ARG A 52 6.87 10.14 13.55
C ARG A 52 5.79 9.17 13.05
N LYS A 53 6.18 7.97 12.64
CA LYS A 53 5.24 6.93 12.22
C LYS A 53 4.68 6.22 13.45
N ALA A 54 3.46 5.72 13.34
CA ALA A 54 2.83 4.99 14.43
C ALA A 54 3.54 3.65 14.69
N ALA A 55 3.97 2.98 13.60
CA ALA A 55 4.81 1.79 13.68
C ALA A 55 5.70 1.64 12.44
N LEU A 56 6.85 1.04 12.64
CA LEU A 56 7.72 0.50 11.62
C LEU A 56 7.92 -0.99 11.91
N LEU A 57 7.37 -1.84 11.08
CA LEU A 57 7.50 -3.29 11.19
C LEU A 57 8.60 -3.76 10.26
N VAL A 58 9.52 -4.55 10.76
CA VAL A 58 10.68 -5.00 9.99
C VAL A 58 10.70 -6.52 9.94
N ALA A 59 10.85 -7.05 8.73
CA ALA A 59 11.17 -8.44 8.49
C ALA A 59 12.69 -8.59 8.36
N ALA A 60 13.29 -9.40 9.22
CA ALA A 60 14.74 -9.58 9.28
C ALA A 60 15.11 -11.02 9.64
N GLU A 61 16.31 -11.45 9.26
CA GLU A 61 16.95 -12.64 9.78
C GLU A 61 18.21 -12.20 10.55
N GLY A 62 18.19 -12.43 11.87
CA GLY A 62 19.20 -11.83 12.74
C GLY A 62 19.17 -10.29 12.67
N THR A 63 20.26 -9.71 12.22
CA THR A 63 20.42 -8.23 12.04
C THR A 63 20.17 -7.77 10.61
N ASP A 64 19.91 -8.68 9.67
CA ASP A 64 19.80 -8.37 8.24
C ASP A 64 18.34 -8.13 7.84
N PRO A 65 17.92 -6.87 7.63
CA PRO A 65 16.56 -6.55 7.24
C PRO A 65 16.36 -6.83 5.74
N PHE A 66 15.25 -7.49 5.40
CA PHE A 66 14.88 -7.78 4.02
C PHE A 66 13.50 -7.26 3.62
N GLY A 67 12.80 -6.61 4.54
CA GLY A 67 11.54 -5.95 4.23
C GLY A 67 11.01 -5.14 5.40
N TYR A 68 10.10 -4.21 5.11
CA TYR A 68 9.44 -3.41 6.15
C TYR A 68 8.03 -2.99 5.74
N ALA A 69 7.23 -2.63 6.73
CA ALA A 69 5.96 -1.94 6.54
C ALA A 69 5.91 -0.70 7.43
N VAL A 70 5.36 0.38 6.90
CA VAL A 70 5.14 1.64 7.62
C VAL A 70 3.66 1.79 7.92
N VAL A 71 3.35 2.04 9.19
CA VAL A 71 1.98 2.30 9.65
C VAL A 71 1.88 3.71 10.20
N SER A 72 0.86 4.43 9.77
CA SER A 72 0.44 5.72 10.32
C SER A 72 -0.95 5.59 10.91
N GLU A 73 -1.28 6.42 11.89
CA GLU A 73 -2.65 6.56 12.41
C GLU A 73 -3.26 7.84 11.86
N GLN A 74 -4.49 7.75 11.39
CA GLN A 74 -5.24 8.91 10.89
C GLN A 74 -6.57 9.07 11.62
N GLY A 75 -6.97 10.32 11.79
CA GLY A 75 -8.16 10.66 12.55
C GLY A 75 -7.97 10.44 14.04
N ALA A 76 -9.04 10.11 14.75
CA ALA A 76 -9.04 9.90 16.20
C ALA A 76 -8.45 8.51 16.59
N ALA A 77 -7.31 8.15 16.05
CA ALA A 77 -6.58 6.87 16.31
C ALA A 77 -7.40 5.59 16.04
N THR A 78 -8.45 5.70 15.19
CA THR A 78 -9.34 4.57 14.93
C THR A 78 -9.10 3.89 13.58
N VAL A 79 -8.22 4.45 12.76
CA VAL A 79 -7.85 3.89 11.46
C VAL A 79 -6.33 3.76 11.36
N ALA A 80 -5.85 2.55 11.24
CA ALA A 80 -4.46 2.28 10.93
C ALA A 80 -4.26 2.34 9.40
N TRP A 81 -3.23 3.04 8.97
CA TRP A 81 -2.95 3.27 7.56
C TRP A 81 -1.58 2.73 7.19
N VAL A 82 -1.53 1.63 6.44
CA VAL A 82 -0.29 1.07 5.91
C VAL A 82 0.06 1.84 4.64
N THR A 83 1.07 2.69 4.73
CA THR A 83 1.48 3.57 3.62
C THR A 83 2.53 2.92 2.72
N ASP A 84 3.30 1.98 3.27
CA ASP A 84 4.40 1.34 2.55
C ASP A 84 4.57 -0.10 2.98
N ILE A 85 4.78 -0.98 2.02
CA ILE A 85 5.33 -2.33 2.21
C ILE A 85 6.43 -2.51 1.17
N VAL A 86 7.63 -2.76 1.64
CA VAL A 86 8.80 -2.96 0.79
C VAL A 86 9.49 -4.27 1.16
N VAL A 87 9.80 -5.08 0.16
CA VAL A 87 10.57 -6.32 0.31
C VAL A 87 11.70 -6.30 -0.71
N VAL A 88 12.93 -6.62 -0.29
CA VAL A 88 14.07 -6.69 -1.21
C VAL A 88 13.79 -7.69 -2.34
N PRO A 89 14.22 -7.42 -3.58
CA PRO A 89 13.86 -8.22 -4.76
C PRO A 89 14.07 -9.73 -4.57
N ASP A 90 15.21 -10.13 -4.04
CA ASP A 90 15.59 -11.54 -3.89
C ASP A 90 14.76 -12.30 -2.84
N GLN A 91 14.02 -11.58 -2.00
CA GLN A 91 13.17 -12.15 -0.96
C GLN A 91 11.67 -12.06 -1.29
N ARG A 92 11.32 -11.52 -2.46
CA ARG A 92 9.93 -11.42 -2.91
C ARG A 92 9.34 -12.78 -3.24
N ARG A 93 8.00 -12.87 -3.28
CA ARG A 93 7.21 -14.08 -3.56
C ARG A 93 7.40 -15.21 -2.54
N ARG A 94 7.94 -14.91 -1.37
CA ARG A 94 8.16 -15.83 -0.24
C ARG A 94 7.20 -15.62 0.93
N GLY A 95 6.15 -14.83 0.73
CA GLY A 95 5.14 -14.55 1.76
C GLY A 95 5.47 -13.40 2.71
N ILE A 96 6.63 -12.74 2.58
CA ILE A 96 7.09 -11.69 3.50
C ILE A 96 6.13 -10.49 3.50
N GLY A 97 5.68 -10.03 2.33
CA GLY A 97 4.70 -8.95 2.25
C GLY A 97 3.39 -9.30 2.94
N SER A 98 2.93 -10.54 2.84
CA SER A 98 1.75 -11.03 3.55
C SER A 98 1.98 -11.03 5.07
N ALA A 99 3.14 -11.50 5.53
CA ALA A 99 3.49 -11.50 6.95
C ALA A 99 3.56 -10.09 7.53
N LEU A 100 4.15 -9.14 6.80
CA LEU A 100 4.22 -7.73 7.21
C LEU A 100 2.81 -7.11 7.32
N LEU A 101 1.94 -7.35 6.34
CA LEU A 101 0.58 -6.81 6.35
C LEU A 101 -0.27 -7.42 7.48
N LEU A 102 -0.12 -8.71 7.74
CA LEU A 102 -0.78 -9.38 8.87
C LEU A 102 -0.24 -8.90 10.23
N ALA A 103 1.06 -8.66 10.34
CA ALA A 103 1.66 -8.08 11.55
C ALA A 103 1.16 -6.65 11.78
N ALA A 104 0.98 -5.85 10.73
CA ALA A 104 0.37 -4.53 10.82
C ALA A 104 -1.09 -4.61 11.29
N GLU A 105 -1.84 -5.59 10.80
CA GLU A 105 -3.21 -5.84 11.26
C GLU A 105 -3.27 -6.21 12.74
N GLU A 106 -2.41 -7.09 13.20
CA GLU A 106 -2.32 -7.47 14.62
C GLU A 106 -1.96 -6.27 15.50
N TRP A 107 -0.98 -5.47 15.06
CA TRP A 107 -0.61 -4.23 15.74
C TRP A 107 -1.80 -3.27 15.83
N ALA A 108 -2.52 -3.05 14.72
CA ALA A 108 -3.68 -2.18 14.67
C ALA A 108 -4.82 -2.66 15.60
N ARG A 109 -5.07 -3.97 15.65
CA ARG A 109 -6.07 -4.55 16.58
C ARG A 109 -5.70 -4.31 18.04
N LYS A 110 -4.44 -4.51 18.41
CA LYS A 110 -3.95 -4.27 19.79
C LYS A 110 -4.08 -2.81 20.20
N ARG A 111 -4.06 -1.90 19.26
CA ARG A 111 -4.27 -0.45 19.49
C ARG A 111 -5.74 -0.03 19.46
N GLY A 112 -6.66 -0.96 19.19
CA GLY A 112 -8.09 -0.67 19.15
C GLY A 112 -8.53 0.01 17.84
N SER A 113 -7.74 -0.08 16.78
CA SER A 113 -8.17 0.42 15.47
C SER A 113 -9.39 -0.34 14.98
N ARG A 114 -10.40 0.37 14.49
CA ARG A 114 -11.61 -0.24 13.92
C ARG A 114 -11.45 -0.68 12.47
N MET A 115 -10.48 -0.10 11.78
CA MET A 115 -10.24 -0.31 10.35
C MET A 115 -8.75 -0.21 10.06
N MET A 116 -8.29 -0.99 9.10
CA MET A 116 -6.98 -0.84 8.50
C MET A 116 -7.12 -0.55 7.01
N ILE A 117 -6.36 0.42 6.52
CA ILE A 117 -6.28 0.78 5.10
C ILE A 117 -4.86 0.50 4.61
N PHE A 118 -4.76 -0.12 3.45
CA PHE A 118 -3.52 -0.31 2.73
C PHE A 118 -3.53 0.55 1.46
N GLU A 119 -2.57 1.45 1.38
CA GLU A 119 -2.40 2.42 0.30
C GLU A 119 -1.38 1.93 -0.72
N MET A 120 -1.66 2.13 -2.00
CA MET A 120 -0.75 1.76 -3.08
C MET A 120 -0.99 2.60 -4.34
N GLN A 121 0.03 2.70 -5.20
CA GLN A 121 -0.16 3.25 -6.54
C GLN A 121 -1.08 2.36 -7.37
N ALA A 122 -1.92 2.97 -8.20
CA ALA A 122 -2.75 2.25 -9.18
C ALA A 122 -1.94 1.41 -10.18
N LYS A 123 -0.66 1.70 -10.33
CA LYS A 123 0.29 0.95 -11.16
C LYS A 123 0.92 -0.25 -10.42
N ASN A 124 0.81 -0.31 -9.10
CA ASN A 124 1.47 -1.34 -8.28
C ASN A 124 0.60 -2.58 -8.15
N GLN A 125 0.50 -3.36 -9.22
CA GLN A 125 -0.31 -4.58 -9.24
C GLN A 125 0.09 -5.63 -8.20
N PRO A 126 1.37 -5.85 -7.88
CA PRO A 126 1.74 -6.74 -6.79
C PRO A 126 1.09 -6.38 -5.44
N SER A 127 1.03 -5.09 -5.10
CA SER A 127 0.36 -4.63 -3.87
C SER A 127 -1.16 -4.78 -3.93
N VAL A 128 -1.78 -4.52 -5.08
CA VAL A 128 -3.21 -4.76 -5.28
C VAL A 128 -3.56 -6.24 -5.08
N ARG A 129 -2.78 -7.14 -5.69
CA ARG A 129 -2.96 -8.59 -5.51
C ARG A 129 -2.74 -9.03 -4.07
N LEU A 130 -1.77 -8.44 -3.37
CA LEU A 130 -1.52 -8.72 -1.96
C LEU A 130 -2.74 -8.33 -1.11
N ALA A 131 -3.27 -7.13 -1.30
CA ALA A 131 -4.46 -6.66 -0.60
C ALA A 131 -5.66 -7.60 -0.84
N GLN A 132 -5.95 -7.89 -2.10
CA GLN A 132 -7.06 -8.78 -2.48
C GLN A 132 -6.90 -10.20 -1.92
N LYS A 133 -5.70 -10.77 -1.99
CA LYS A 133 -5.37 -12.09 -1.44
C LYS A 133 -5.66 -12.19 0.05
N LEU A 134 -5.42 -11.11 0.80
CA LEU A 134 -5.62 -11.06 2.24
C LEU A 134 -7.03 -10.56 2.63
N GLY A 135 -7.94 -10.41 1.67
CA GLY A 135 -9.33 -10.05 1.91
C GLY A 135 -9.57 -8.57 2.21
N PHE A 136 -8.65 -7.70 1.79
CA PHE A 136 -8.89 -6.27 1.77
C PHE A 136 -9.77 -5.93 0.56
N GLU A 137 -10.72 -5.03 0.77
CA GLU A 137 -11.66 -4.60 -0.26
C GLU A 137 -11.34 -3.16 -0.70
N PHE A 138 -11.53 -2.89 -1.98
CA PHE A 138 -11.38 -1.53 -2.48
C PHE A 138 -12.33 -0.58 -1.74
N CYS A 139 -11.80 0.51 -1.19
CA CYS A 139 -12.57 1.46 -0.40
C CYS A 139 -12.39 2.92 -0.82
N GLY A 140 -11.53 3.21 -1.79
CA GLY A 140 -11.37 4.57 -2.28
C GLY A 140 -10.14 4.75 -3.16
N TYR A 141 -10.00 5.96 -3.67
CA TYR A 141 -8.87 6.40 -4.46
C TYR A 141 -8.61 7.89 -4.24
N ASN A 142 -7.44 8.35 -4.65
CA ASN A 142 -7.15 9.77 -4.77
C ASN A 142 -6.36 10.00 -6.06
N ASP A 143 -6.91 10.85 -6.94
CA ASP A 143 -6.26 11.21 -8.18
C ASP A 143 -5.13 12.22 -7.92
N HIS A 144 -4.05 12.16 -8.69
CA HIS A 144 -2.87 13.03 -8.51
C HIS A 144 -2.30 13.02 -7.07
N TYR A 145 -2.34 11.90 -6.41
CA TYR A 145 -2.03 11.79 -4.98
C TYR A 145 -0.52 11.88 -4.67
N TYR A 146 0.29 11.20 -5.45
CA TYR A 146 1.74 11.19 -5.28
C TYR A 146 2.40 12.35 -6.01
N ALA A 147 3.64 12.69 -5.62
CA ALA A 147 4.39 13.77 -6.24
C ALA A 147 4.58 13.60 -7.76
N ASN A 148 4.61 12.37 -8.25
CA ASN A 148 4.66 12.02 -9.66
C ASN A 148 3.29 12.01 -10.35
N GLN A 149 2.23 12.50 -9.68
CA GLN A 149 0.83 12.56 -10.14
C GLN A 149 0.13 11.20 -10.27
N ASP A 150 0.72 10.12 -9.80
CA ASP A 150 0.07 8.81 -9.82
C ASP A 150 -1.17 8.77 -8.93
N VAL A 151 -2.16 8.00 -9.36
CA VAL A 151 -3.35 7.70 -8.59
C VAL A 151 -2.99 6.77 -7.43
N ALA A 152 -3.48 7.09 -6.23
CA ALA A 152 -3.49 6.16 -5.10
C ALA A 152 -4.79 5.36 -5.09
N LEU A 153 -4.67 4.06 -4.80
CA LEU A 153 -5.78 3.19 -4.46
C LEU A 153 -5.73 2.85 -2.98
N PHE A 154 -6.90 2.74 -2.38
CA PHE A 154 -7.07 2.39 -0.98
C PHE A 154 -7.87 1.10 -0.86
N PHE A 155 -7.30 0.13 -0.18
CA PHE A 155 -7.96 -1.12 0.15
C PHE A 155 -8.11 -1.21 1.65
N GLY A 156 -9.34 -1.43 2.12
CA GLY A 156 -9.68 -1.40 3.53
C GLY A 156 -10.13 -2.75 4.06
N ARG A 157 -9.93 -2.93 5.36
CA ARG A 157 -10.42 -4.08 6.12
C ARG A 157 -10.93 -3.62 7.48
N THR A 158 -12.17 -3.99 7.82
CA THR A 158 -12.70 -3.75 9.17
C THR A 158 -12.03 -4.70 10.16
N LEU A 159 -11.57 -4.14 11.28
CA LEU A 159 -10.95 -4.85 12.38
C LEU A 159 -11.98 -4.99 13.51
N ARG A 160 -12.31 -6.21 13.84
CA ARG A 160 -13.23 -6.53 14.94
C ARG A 160 -12.55 -7.41 15.99
#